data_015fcd09a7fdd09282963792b3b5bccf
#
_entry.id   015fcd09a7fdd09282963792b3b5bccf
#
_cell.length_a   1.000
_cell.length_b   1.000
_cell.length_c   1.000
_cell.angle_alpha   90.00
_cell.angle_beta   90.00
_cell.angle_gamma   90.00
#
_symmetry.space_group_name_H-M   'P 1'
#
loop_
_entity.id
_entity.type
_entity.pdbx_description
1 polymer ?
#
loop_
_entity_poly.entity_id
_entity_poly.type
_entity_poly.pdbx_seq_one_letter_code
_entity_poly.pdbx_strand_id
1 'polypeptide(L)'
;MAGKKLPSCLKKRDLLNSDRVDNSELIKLGQNYLQEGFISDCIDFFEKAEHFEGLIQLKEKCAAEGDYFLYHRLAKILRDSPSPEEWNQLGDKALGLGKLLFARLAYERADNHEKAAQVEKLLQLPLEERTSGGKGLH
;
A
#
# COMPACT_ATOMS: atom_id res chain seq x y z
N MET A 1 16.40 10.35 -18.17
CA MET A 1 16.31 9.22 -19.07
C MET A 1 14.87 8.73 -19.14
N ALA A 2 14.38 8.49 -20.32
CA ALA A 2 13.03 7.96 -20.45
C ALA A 2 12.89 6.66 -19.67
N GLY A 3 11.74 6.45 -19.05
CA GLY A 3 11.48 5.24 -18.31
C GLY A 3 11.58 4.01 -19.19
N LYS A 4 11.76 2.87 -18.56
CA LYS A 4 11.79 1.59 -19.28
C LYS A 4 10.42 1.30 -19.86
N LYS A 5 10.39 0.69 -21.02
CA LYS A 5 9.17 0.35 -21.69
C LYS A 5 8.43 -0.75 -20.91
N LEU A 6 7.22 -0.46 -20.46
CA LEU A 6 6.42 -1.43 -19.76
C LEU A 6 5.56 -2.25 -20.71
N PRO A 7 5.27 -3.53 -20.38
CA PRO A 7 4.38 -4.34 -21.23
C PRO A 7 2.98 -3.75 -21.29
N SER A 8 2.26 -4.02 -22.37
CA SER A 8 0.84 -3.73 -22.45
C SER A 8 0.06 -4.59 -21.45
N CYS A 9 -1.20 -4.24 -21.19
CA CYS A 9 -2.03 -5.02 -20.25
C CYS A 9 -2.17 -6.48 -20.66
N LEU A 10 -2.32 -6.75 -21.98
CA LEU A 10 -2.40 -8.12 -22.48
C LEU A 10 -1.09 -8.87 -22.30
N LYS A 11 0.01 -8.21 -22.63
CA LYS A 11 1.34 -8.78 -22.47
C LYS A 11 1.66 -9.06 -21.01
N LYS A 12 1.29 -8.13 -20.13
CA LYS A 12 1.45 -8.31 -18.68
C LYS A 12 0.69 -9.55 -18.20
N ARG A 13 -0.57 -9.68 -18.60
CA ARG A 13 -1.40 -10.83 -18.23
C ARG A 13 -0.77 -12.13 -18.70
N ASP A 14 -0.28 -12.17 -19.94
CA ASP A 14 0.34 -13.37 -20.49
C ASP A 14 1.60 -13.74 -19.72
N LEU A 15 2.42 -12.75 -19.36
CA LEU A 15 3.63 -12.98 -18.57
C LEU A 15 3.30 -13.55 -17.19
N LEU A 16 2.28 -13.02 -16.53
CA LEU A 16 1.88 -13.49 -15.20
C LEU A 16 1.26 -14.89 -15.25
N ASN A 17 0.63 -15.27 -16.35
CA ASN A 17 0.00 -16.59 -16.52
C ASN A 17 0.93 -17.63 -17.13
N SER A 18 2.13 -17.24 -17.55
CA SER A 18 3.07 -18.16 -18.18
C SER A 18 3.95 -18.84 -17.14
N ASP A 19 4.09 -20.16 -17.25
CA ASP A 19 5.03 -20.92 -16.41
C ASP A 19 6.45 -20.93 -16.99
N ARG A 20 6.64 -20.30 -18.16
CA ARG A 20 7.91 -20.28 -18.87
C ARG A 20 8.77 -19.07 -18.56
N VAL A 21 8.23 -18.09 -17.84
CA VAL A 21 8.97 -16.86 -17.53
C VAL A 21 9.82 -17.11 -16.29
N ASP A 22 11.12 -16.81 -16.41
CA ASP A 22 12.05 -16.96 -15.32
C ASP A 22 11.76 -15.97 -14.19
N ASN A 23 11.96 -16.40 -12.95
CA ASN A 23 11.73 -15.55 -11.78
C ASN A 23 12.59 -14.28 -11.82
N SER A 24 13.83 -14.37 -12.27
CA SER A 24 14.70 -13.18 -12.36
C SER A 24 14.12 -12.16 -13.35
N GLU A 25 13.51 -12.61 -14.43
CA GLU A 25 12.85 -11.73 -15.39
C GLU A 25 11.61 -11.10 -14.79
N LEU A 26 10.80 -11.87 -14.05
CA LEU A 26 9.62 -11.35 -13.35
C LEU A 26 9.99 -10.28 -12.32
N ILE A 27 11.06 -10.51 -11.57
CA ILE A 27 11.54 -9.54 -10.59
C ILE A 27 11.97 -8.25 -11.29
N LYS A 28 12.68 -8.38 -12.39
CA LYS A 28 13.12 -7.21 -13.17
C LYS A 28 11.95 -6.42 -13.70
N LEU A 29 10.93 -7.10 -14.21
CA LEU A 29 9.70 -6.45 -14.68
C LEU A 29 8.99 -5.72 -13.53
N GLY A 30 8.88 -6.39 -12.37
CA GLY A 30 8.32 -5.75 -11.19
C GLY A 30 9.05 -4.49 -10.79
N GLN A 31 10.39 -4.54 -10.81
CA GLN A 31 11.22 -3.38 -10.50
C GLN A 31 10.99 -2.24 -11.49
N ASN A 32 10.81 -2.57 -12.78
CA ASN A 32 10.50 -1.56 -13.80
C ASN A 32 9.17 -0.86 -13.51
N TYR A 33 8.14 -1.62 -13.13
CA TYR A 33 6.86 -1.04 -12.74
C TYR A 33 7.00 -0.16 -11.50
N LEU A 34 7.79 -0.61 -10.52
CA LEU A 34 8.00 0.17 -9.30
C LEU A 34 8.66 1.51 -9.60
N GLN A 35 9.66 1.53 -10.49
CA GLN A 35 10.34 2.77 -10.89
C GLN A 35 9.39 3.77 -11.53
N GLU A 36 8.38 3.27 -12.23
CA GLU A 36 7.37 4.12 -12.88
C GLU A 36 6.20 4.47 -11.93
N GLY A 37 6.27 4.04 -10.67
CA GLY A 37 5.26 4.35 -9.67
C GLY A 37 4.07 3.38 -9.66
N PHE A 38 4.11 2.30 -10.42
CA PHE A 38 3.02 1.33 -10.50
C PHE A 38 3.24 0.21 -9.47
N ILE A 39 3.00 0.53 -8.20
CA ILE A 39 3.27 -0.39 -7.09
C ILE A 39 2.42 -1.67 -7.18
N SER A 40 1.14 -1.51 -7.52
CA SER A 40 0.23 -2.66 -7.62
C SER A 40 0.71 -3.67 -8.67
N ASP A 41 1.18 -3.17 -9.81
CA ASP A 41 1.73 -4.03 -10.86
C ASP A 41 3.02 -4.70 -10.41
N CYS A 42 3.88 -3.97 -9.69
CA CYS A 42 5.10 -4.54 -9.10
C CYS A 42 4.76 -5.70 -8.16
N ILE A 43 3.73 -5.56 -7.33
CA ILE A 43 3.29 -6.60 -6.41
C ILE A 43 2.90 -7.87 -7.19
N ASP A 44 2.16 -7.72 -8.29
CA ASP A 44 1.76 -8.86 -9.11
C ASP A 44 2.97 -9.69 -9.57
N PHE A 45 4.02 -9.03 -10.04
CA PHE A 45 5.21 -9.72 -10.52
C PHE A 45 6.04 -10.30 -9.39
N PHE A 46 6.19 -9.57 -8.29
CA PHE A 46 6.93 -10.06 -7.13
C PHE A 46 6.23 -11.26 -6.48
N GLU A 47 4.90 -11.24 -6.45
CA GLU A 47 4.13 -12.37 -5.93
C GLU A 47 4.32 -13.61 -6.81
N LYS A 48 4.22 -13.45 -8.12
CA LYS A 48 4.42 -14.54 -9.08
C LYS A 48 5.81 -15.13 -8.94
N ALA A 49 6.82 -14.29 -8.76
CA ALA A 49 8.21 -14.71 -8.61
C ALA A 49 8.56 -15.21 -7.21
N GLU A 50 7.62 -15.14 -6.28
CA GLU A 50 7.85 -15.45 -4.86
C GLU A 50 9.03 -14.66 -4.28
N HIS A 51 9.15 -13.41 -4.71
CA HIS A 51 10.21 -12.50 -4.26
C HIS A 51 9.82 -11.87 -2.93
N PHE A 52 9.88 -12.65 -1.85
CA PHE A 52 9.38 -12.24 -0.54
C PHE A 52 10.14 -11.05 0.03
N GLU A 53 11.45 -10.99 -0.17
CA GLU A 53 12.25 -9.86 0.30
C GLU A 53 11.75 -8.55 -0.33
N GLY A 54 11.47 -8.54 -1.62
CA GLY A 54 10.92 -7.38 -2.31
C GLY A 54 9.53 -7.02 -1.79
N LEU A 55 8.69 -8.03 -1.53
CA LEU A 55 7.35 -7.80 -0.98
C LEU A 55 7.41 -7.20 0.43
N ILE A 56 8.36 -7.64 1.26
CA ILE A 56 8.56 -7.08 2.60
C ILE A 56 8.97 -5.61 2.49
N GLN A 57 9.89 -5.29 1.58
CA GLN A 57 10.33 -3.91 1.36
C GLN A 57 9.18 -3.03 0.88
N LEU A 58 8.32 -3.56 0.00
CA LEU A 58 7.13 -2.83 -0.45
C LEU A 58 6.16 -2.58 0.69
N LYS A 59 5.98 -3.56 1.57
CA LYS A 59 5.11 -3.40 2.74
C LYS A 59 5.61 -2.28 3.64
N GLU A 60 6.92 -2.21 3.88
CA GLU A 60 7.52 -1.13 4.67
C GLU A 60 7.32 0.23 4.00
N LYS A 61 7.46 0.27 2.68
CA LYS A 61 7.22 1.49 1.91
C LYS A 61 5.77 1.94 2.04
N CYS A 62 4.83 1.02 1.92
CA CYS A 62 3.40 1.33 2.04
C CYS A 62 3.05 1.78 3.46
N ALA A 63 3.71 1.21 4.48
CA ALA A 63 3.54 1.67 5.86
C ALA A 63 4.00 3.12 6.01
N ALA A 64 5.15 3.46 5.43
CA ALA A 64 5.69 4.82 5.49
C ALA A 64 4.80 5.82 4.75
N GLU A 65 4.08 5.39 3.73
CA GLU A 65 3.18 6.22 2.94
C GLU A 65 1.74 6.21 3.47
N GLY A 66 1.45 5.43 4.49
CA GLY A 66 0.12 5.33 5.06
C GLY A 66 -0.89 4.70 4.12
N ASP A 67 -0.45 3.86 3.19
CA ASP A 67 -1.32 3.24 2.20
C ASP A 67 -1.94 1.96 2.76
N TYR A 68 -3.15 2.09 3.31
CA TYR A 68 -3.86 1.00 3.95
C TYR A 68 -4.10 -0.19 3.02
N PHE A 69 -4.58 0.06 1.81
CA PHE A 69 -5.00 -1.02 0.91
C PHE A 69 -3.83 -1.86 0.44
N LEU A 70 -2.75 -1.21 0.03
CA LEU A 70 -1.56 -1.94 -0.42
C LEU A 70 -0.86 -2.63 0.76
N TYR A 71 -0.80 -1.97 1.91
CA TYR A 71 -0.23 -2.58 3.11
C TYR A 71 -1.00 -3.86 3.48
N HIS A 72 -2.33 -3.77 3.49
CA HIS A 72 -3.20 -4.91 3.81
C HIS A 72 -3.03 -6.05 2.79
N ARG A 73 -2.98 -5.70 1.51
CA ARG A 73 -2.76 -6.68 0.44
C ARG A 73 -1.42 -7.40 0.61
N LEU A 74 -0.37 -6.65 0.88
CA LEU A 74 0.97 -7.22 1.09
C LEU A 74 1.03 -8.10 2.33
N ALA A 75 0.38 -7.69 3.41
CA ALA A 75 0.29 -8.51 4.61
C ALA A 75 -0.37 -9.85 4.32
N LYS A 76 -1.45 -9.84 3.54
CA LYS A 76 -2.13 -11.09 3.14
C LYS A 76 -1.22 -11.99 2.30
N ILE A 77 -0.53 -11.43 1.32
CA ILE A 77 0.38 -12.19 0.46
C ILE A 77 1.48 -12.83 1.29
N LEU A 78 2.03 -12.07 2.24
CA LEU A 78 3.10 -12.54 3.12
C LEU A 78 2.59 -13.42 4.27
N ARG A 79 1.28 -13.62 4.36
CA ARG A 79 0.64 -14.35 5.46
C ARG A 79 1.02 -13.78 6.81
N ASP A 80 1.07 -12.48 6.88
CA ASP A 80 1.40 -11.71 8.07
C ASP A 80 0.12 -11.15 8.67
N SER A 81 0.05 -11.14 10.00
CA SER A 81 -1.09 -10.57 10.72
C SER A 81 -0.59 -9.39 11.53
N PRO A 82 -0.67 -8.17 10.98
CA PRO A 82 -0.20 -6.99 11.70
C PRO A 82 -0.87 -6.87 13.07
N SER A 83 -0.08 -6.49 14.07
CA SER A 83 -0.59 -6.28 15.42
C SER A 83 -1.45 -5.01 15.49
N PRO A 84 -2.28 -4.86 16.54
CA PRO A 84 -3.01 -3.60 16.72
C PRO A 84 -2.08 -2.38 16.76
N GLU A 85 -0.88 -2.54 17.33
CA GLU A 85 0.10 -1.45 17.35
C GLU A 85 0.56 -1.07 15.95
N GLU A 86 0.81 -2.06 15.10
CA GLU A 86 1.21 -1.82 13.71
C GLU A 86 0.09 -1.13 12.93
N TRP A 87 -1.16 -1.54 13.14
CA TRP A 87 -2.30 -0.88 12.51
C TRP A 87 -2.47 0.55 12.99
N ASN A 88 -2.26 0.81 14.29
CA ASN A 88 -2.30 2.17 14.84
C ASN A 88 -1.21 3.05 14.23
N GLN A 89 0.00 2.51 14.08
CA GLN A 89 1.11 3.25 13.47
C GLN A 89 0.79 3.61 12.03
N LEU A 90 0.20 2.68 11.28
CA LEU A 90 -0.24 2.94 9.91
C LEU A 90 -1.28 4.05 9.88
N GLY A 91 -2.25 3.99 10.80
CA GLY A 91 -3.27 5.01 10.94
C GLY A 91 -2.70 6.38 11.26
N ASP A 92 -1.74 6.43 12.17
CA ASP A 92 -1.08 7.69 12.55
C ASP A 92 -0.33 8.27 11.35
N LYS A 93 0.35 7.44 10.60
CA LYS A 93 1.07 7.88 9.40
C LYS A 93 0.10 8.40 8.35
N ALA A 94 -0.97 7.68 8.09
CA ALA A 94 -1.99 8.08 7.12
C ALA A 94 -2.64 9.40 7.53
N LEU A 95 -2.95 9.55 8.81
CA LEU A 95 -3.55 10.77 9.35
C LEU A 95 -2.61 11.97 9.14
N GLY A 96 -1.33 11.79 9.46
CA GLY A 96 -0.33 12.84 9.29
C GLY A 96 -0.16 13.27 7.83
N LEU A 97 -0.44 12.39 6.89
CA LEU A 97 -0.38 12.67 5.46
C LEU A 97 -1.72 13.13 4.87
N GLY A 98 -2.74 13.30 5.71
CA GLY A 98 -4.07 13.72 5.27
C GLY A 98 -4.88 12.63 4.58
N LYS A 99 -4.45 11.38 4.67
CA LYS A 99 -5.15 10.24 4.07
C LYS A 99 -6.20 9.72 5.05
N LEU A 100 -7.28 10.48 5.22
CA LEU A 100 -8.25 10.27 6.29
C LEU A 100 -8.96 8.93 6.21
N LEU A 101 -9.37 8.51 5.01
CA LEU A 101 -10.04 7.22 4.85
C LEU A 101 -9.12 6.07 5.25
N PHE A 102 -7.88 6.12 4.82
CA PHE A 102 -6.89 5.10 5.18
C PHE A 102 -6.63 5.08 6.68
N ALA A 103 -6.55 6.26 7.29
CA ALA A 103 -6.37 6.37 8.75
C ALA A 103 -7.53 5.71 9.49
N ARG A 104 -8.77 6.01 9.09
CA ARG A 104 -9.95 5.41 9.73
C ARG A 104 -9.91 3.88 9.62
N LEU A 105 -9.65 3.36 8.42
CA LEU A 105 -9.63 1.92 8.19
C LEU A 105 -8.54 1.23 9.02
N ALA A 106 -7.37 1.85 9.13
CA ALA A 106 -6.27 1.31 9.93
C ALA A 106 -6.63 1.30 11.42
N TYR A 107 -7.21 2.39 11.93
CA TYR A 107 -7.64 2.45 13.32
C TYR A 107 -8.72 1.43 13.64
N GLU A 108 -9.64 1.20 12.71
CA GLU A 108 -10.67 0.16 12.89
C GLU A 108 -10.03 -1.23 13.00
N ARG A 109 -9.00 -1.50 12.21
CA ARG A 109 -8.25 -2.74 12.29
C ARG A 109 -7.53 -2.89 13.63
N ALA A 110 -7.11 -1.78 14.21
CA ALA A 110 -6.44 -1.76 15.52
C ALA A 110 -7.42 -1.83 16.68
N ASP A 111 -8.72 -1.88 16.41
CA ASP A 111 -9.77 -1.73 17.42
C ASP A 111 -9.65 -0.43 18.20
N ASN A 112 -9.08 0.59 17.58
CA ASN A 112 -8.94 1.92 18.15
C ASN A 112 -10.16 2.76 17.76
N HIS A 113 -11.28 2.49 18.42
CA HIS A 113 -12.56 3.10 18.08
C HIS A 113 -12.58 4.61 18.35
N GLU A 114 -11.82 5.05 19.34
CA GLU A 114 -11.73 6.48 19.68
C GLU A 114 -11.12 7.28 18.52
N LYS A 115 -9.96 6.86 18.04
CA LYS A 115 -9.29 7.55 16.93
C LYS A 115 -10.08 7.39 15.62
N ALA A 116 -10.67 6.21 15.40
CA ALA A 116 -11.51 5.99 14.22
C ALA A 116 -12.69 6.96 14.21
N ALA A 117 -13.33 7.18 15.34
CA ALA A 117 -14.45 8.12 15.47
C ALA A 117 -14.01 9.57 15.24
N GLN A 118 -12.81 9.94 15.73
CA GLN A 118 -12.27 11.27 15.49
C GLN A 118 -12.03 11.52 14.01
N VAL A 119 -11.46 10.55 13.31
CA VAL A 119 -11.25 10.65 11.87
C VAL A 119 -12.56 10.71 11.11
N GLU A 120 -13.55 9.94 11.54
CA GLU A 120 -14.89 9.95 10.92
C GLU A 120 -15.51 11.34 10.98
N LYS A 121 -15.35 12.04 12.12
CA LYS A 121 -15.81 13.43 12.24
C LYS A 121 -15.11 14.34 11.24
N LEU A 122 -13.80 14.16 11.03
CA LEU A 122 -13.06 14.94 10.04
C LEU A 122 -13.57 14.67 8.63
N LEU A 123 -13.91 13.41 8.31
CA LEU A 123 -14.42 13.04 7.00
C LEU A 123 -15.79 13.68 6.69
N GLN A 124 -16.53 14.05 7.73
CA GLN A 124 -17.83 14.72 7.57
C GLN A 124 -17.70 16.23 7.35
N LEU A 125 -16.51 16.80 7.55
CA LEU A 125 -16.27 18.22 7.34
C LEU A 125 -16.04 18.54 5.86
N PRO A 126 -16.32 19.78 5.40
CA PRO A 126 -15.92 20.22 4.07
C PRO A 126 -14.39 20.09 3.90
N LEU A 127 -13.94 19.90 2.66
CA LEU A 127 -12.51 19.66 2.38
C LEU A 127 -11.61 20.75 2.95
N GLU A 128 -12.00 22.02 2.86
CA GLU A 128 -11.19 23.12 3.38
C GLU A 128 -11.05 23.12 4.91
N GLU A 129 -11.99 22.50 5.62
CA GLU A 129 -11.94 22.43 7.08
C GLU A 129 -11.18 21.19 7.56
N ARG A 130 -11.10 20.14 6.75
CA ARG A 130 -10.42 18.90 7.13
C ARG A 130 -8.93 19.11 7.42
N THR A 131 -8.28 20.00 6.69
CA THR A 131 -6.86 20.29 6.85
C THR A 131 -6.56 20.83 8.23
N SER A 132 -7.36 21.81 8.70
CA SER A 132 -7.23 22.38 10.04
C SER A 132 -7.53 21.37 11.12
N GLY A 133 -8.62 20.59 10.95
CA GLY A 133 -9.00 19.56 11.90
C GLY A 133 -7.97 18.45 12.04
N GLY A 134 -7.33 18.06 10.93
CA GLY A 134 -6.28 17.04 10.93
C GLY A 134 -5.09 17.43 11.79
N LYS A 135 -4.72 18.69 11.80
CA LYS A 135 -3.63 19.20 12.64
C LYS A 135 -3.94 19.14 14.12
N GLY A 136 -5.21 19.24 14.50
CA GLY A 136 -5.64 19.18 15.88
C GLY A 136 -5.62 17.78 16.48
N LEU A 137 -5.42 16.74 15.70
CA LEU A 137 -5.42 15.36 16.16
C LEU A 137 -4.04 14.81 16.49
N HIS A 138 -3.00 15.58 16.34
CA HIS A 138 -1.62 15.16 16.65
C HIS A 138 -1.31 15.21 18.13
#